data_7835ef522f3f049d0dd29473589b0c23
#
_entry.id   7835ef522f3f049d0dd29473589b0c23
#
_cell.length_a   1.000
_cell.length_b   1.000
_cell.length_c   1.000
_cell.angle_alpha   90.00
_cell.angle_beta   90.00
_cell.angle_gamma   90.00
#
_symmetry.space_group_name_H-M   'P 1'
#
loop_
_entity.id
_entity.type
_entity.pdbx_description
1 polymer ?
#
loop_
_entity_poly.entity_id
_entity_poly.type
_entity_poly.pdbx_seq_one_letter_code
_entity_poly.pdbx_strand_id
1 'polypeptide(L)'
;DYGHQVVSVMLSCNGITLNYAVILYDKSRSKIQIVQEIAEELPAAPVISYFLCDSWYTTAKVMDRFIRKGFYTVGALKTNRILYPCGIRQKASAFALHLRKTDPDVSLVTVGSREFYVYRYEGELNGIPNAAVILSYPKDGFGNPKALRVFLSTNAELSTQEILDTYTKRWPIELFFRQSKSKLALDSYQIRSRQGIQRYWLIMSLVHYLCCMHSGNYCTFEEGYASLKQQLKQEQFANLYRLIKSSASFEEAFKFVG
;
A
#
# COMPACT_ATOMS: atom_id res chain seq x y z
N ASP A 1 -5.66 -16.39 -16.41
CA ASP A 1 -5.51 -14.96 -16.75
C ASP A 1 -4.05 -14.67 -17.04
N TYR A 2 -3.78 -14.18 -18.24
CA TYR A 2 -2.46 -13.67 -18.62
C TYR A 2 -2.42 -12.17 -18.30
N GLY A 3 -1.53 -11.77 -17.37
CA GLY A 3 -1.37 -10.39 -16.99
C GLY A 3 0.01 -10.10 -16.43
N HIS A 4 0.44 -8.85 -16.52
CA HIS A 4 1.65 -8.40 -15.87
C HIS A 4 1.42 -8.26 -14.37
N GLN A 5 2.40 -8.68 -13.57
CA GLN A 5 2.40 -8.46 -12.13
C GLN A 5 3.32 -7.29 -11.79
N VAL A 6 2.93 -6.52 -10.81
CA VAL A 6 3.66 -5.32 -10.40
C VAL A 6 3.95 -5.36 -8.90
N VAL A 7 5.13 -4.86 -8.53
CA VAL A 7 5.48 -4.50 -7.15
C VAL A 7 5.46 -2.98 -7.08
N SER A 8 4.68 -2.43 -6.18
CA SER A 8 4.59 -0.98 -5.97
C SER A 8 4.94 -0.62 -4.54
N VAL A 9 5.62 0.50 -4.36
CA VAL A 9 5.94 1.10 -3.08
C VAL A 9 5.44 2.54 -3.06
N MET A 10 4.78 2.90 -1.98
CA MET A 10 4.33 4.26 -1.73
C MET A 10 5.04 4.84 -0.53
N LEU A 11 5.34 6.12 -0.57
CA LEU A 11 5.83 6.90 0.55
C LEU A 11 4.70 7.79 1.06
N SER A 12 4.53 7.82 2.37
CA SER A 12 3.56 8.69 3.03
C SER A 12 4.24 9.50 4.12
N CYS A 13 4.08 10.82 4.08
CA CYS A 13 4.62 11.74 5.07
C CYS A 13 3.69 12.96 5.18
N ASN A 14 3.34 13.36 6.40
CA ASN A 14 2.51 14.54 6.68
C ASN A 14 1.21 14.60 5.87
N GLY A 15 0.52 13.45 5.71
CA GLY A 15 -0.71 13.36 4.95
C GLY A 15 -0.54 13.27 3.42
N ILE A 16 0.65 13.49 2.90
CA ILE A 16 0.97 13.34 1.49
C ILE A 16 1.39 11.89 1.23
N THR A 17 0.78 11.25 0.25
CA THR A 17 1.11 9.89 -0.16
C THR A 17 1.41 9.84 -1.65
N LEU A 18 2.59 9.36 -2.01
CA LEU A 18 3.11 9.35 -3.37
C LEU A 18 3.59 7.96 -3.76
N ASN A 19 3.45 7.59 -5.02
CA ASN A 19 4.06 6.39 -5.55
C ASN A 19 5.58 6.61 -5.71
N TYR A 20 6.37 5.81 -4.99
CA TYR A 20 7.84 5.85 -5.04
C TYR A 20 8.39 4.92 -6.12
N ALA A 21 7.83 3.73 -6.26
CA ALA A 21 8.29 2.76 -7.24
C ALA A 21 7.15 1.89 -7.76
N VAL A 22 7.18 1.63 -9.08
CA VAL A 22 6.33 0.65 -9.76
C VAL A 22 7.24 -0.24 -10.59
N ILE A 23 7.40 -1.50 -10.21
CA ILE A 23 8.36 -2.41 -10.79
C ILE A 23 7.65 -3.61 -11.41
N LEU A 24 7.91 -3.87 -12.69
CA LEU A 24 7.42 -5.06 -13.38
C LEU A 24 8.03 -6.32 -12.77
N TYR A 25 7.18 -7.24 -12.33
CA TYR A 25 7.59 -8.57 -11.90
C TYR A 25 7.65 -9.51 -13.11
N ASP A 26 8.85 -9.86 -13.52
CA ASP A 26 9.14 -10.68 -14.71
C ASP A 26 9.65 -12.10 -14.39
N LYS A 27 9.58 -12.47 -13.11
CA LYS A 27 10.07 -13.76 -12.59
C LYS A 27 11.60 -13.94 -12.60
N SER A 28 12.40 -13.00 -13.10
CA SER A 28 13.88 -13.05 -13.02
C SER A 28 14.38 -12.96 -11.58
N ARG A 29 13.63 -12.33 -10.71
CA ARG A 29 13.84 -12.22 -9.25
C ARG A 29 12.52 -12.38 -8.53
N SER A 30 12.56 -12.87 -7.30
CA SER A 30 11.34 -12.96 -6.48
C SER A 30 10.85 -11.57 -6.05
N LYS A 31 9.55 -11.44 -5.77
CA LYS A 31 9.00 -10.19 -5.21
C LYS A 31 9.65 -9.80 -3.89
N ILE A 32 10.10 -10.78 -3.10
CA ILE A 32 10.86 -10.57 -1.86
C ILE A 32 12.21 -9.91 -2.16
N GLN A 33 12.94 -10.40 -3.17
CA GLN A 33 14.22 -9.78 -3.59
C GLN A 33 14.01 -8.35 -4.08
N ILE A 34 12.97 -8.09 -4.89
CA ILE A 34 12.65 -6.74 -5.35
C ILE A 34 12.45 -5.78 -4.16
N VAL A 35 11.67 -6.20 -3.15
CA VAL A 35 11.43 -5.35 -1.96
C VAL A 35 12.69 -5.19 -1.11
N GLN A 36 13.55 -6.20 -1.04
CA GLN A 36 14.85 -6.09 -0.35
C GLN A 36 15.79 -5.08 -1.05
N GLU A 37 15.85 -5.10 -2.38
CA GLU A 37 16.62 -4.15 -3.18
C GLU A 37 16.11 -2.72 -2.97
N ILE A 38 14.77 -2.52 -3.01
CA ILE A 38 14.16 -1.22 -2.71
C ILE A 38 14.53 -0.74 -1.29
N ALA A 39 14.52 -1.63 -0.30
CA ALA A 39 14.88 -1.27 1.06
C ALA A 39 16.36 -0.83 1.16
N GLU A 40 17.25 -1.40 0.36
CA GLU A 40 18.66 -1.00 0.32
C GLU A 40 18.88 0.36 -0.34
N GLU A 41 18.09 0.69 -1.36
CA GLU A 41 18.14 1.96 -2.06
C GLU A 41 17.52 3.12 -1.24
N LEU A 42 16.60 2.80 -0.32
CA LEU A 42 16.00 3.83 0.53
C LEU A 42 17.05 4.48 1.44
N PRO A 43 16.97 5.79 1.65
CA PRO A 43 17.76 6.45 2.68
C PRO A 43 17.40 5.91 4.08
N ALA A 44 18.30 6.06 5.04
CA ALA A 44 17.99 5.79 6.44
C ALA A 44 16.81 6.66 6.90
N ALA A 45 15.95 6.09 7.74
CA ALA A 45 14.80 6.80 8.27
C ALA A 45 15.23 8.04 9.09
N PRO A 46 14.81 9.26 8.71
CA PRO A 46 15.21 10.47 9.39
C PRO A 46 14.46 10.70 10.72
N VAL A 47 13.33 10.03 10.87
CA VAL A 47 12.42 10.07 12.03
C VAL A 47 11.84 8.69 12.25
N ILE A 48 11.05 8.50 13.31
CA ILE A 48 10.30 7.25 13.52
C ILE A 48 9.45 6.97 12.28
N SER A 49 9.81 5.91 11.58
CA SER A 49 9.21 5.54 10.29
C SER A 49 8.79 4.08 10.29
N TYR A 50 7.74 3.77 9.55
CA TYR A 50 7.15 2.44 9.50
C TYR A 50 7.13 1.89 8.08
N PHE A 51 7.57 0.66 7.91
CA PHE A 51 7.32 -0.14 6.72
C PHE A 51 6.00 -0.87 6.88
N LEU A 52 5.02 -0.55 6.04
CA LEU A 52 3.67 -1.14 6.08
C LEU A 52 3.53 -2.15 4.95
N CYS A 53 3.15 -3.39 5.27
CA CYS A 53 3.05 -4.43 4.26
C CYS A 53 1.95 -5.46 4.54
N ASP A 54 1.60 -6.21 3.52
CA ASP A 54 0.73 -7.37 3.64
C ASP A 54 1.50 -8.61 4.15
N SER A 55 0.79 -9.70 4.37
CA SER A 55 1.35 -10.94 4.92
C SER A 55 2.35 -11.65 3.98
N TRP A 56 2.49 -11.21 2.74
CA TRP A 56 3.47 -11.75 1.81
C TRP A 56 4.88 -11.26 2.13
N TYR A 57 4.99 -10.01 2.58
CA TYR A 57 6.28 -9.36 2.84
C TYR A 57 6.72 -9.40 4.31
N THR A 58 5.90 -9.89 5.23
CA THR A 58 6.27 -10.07 6.65
C THR A 58 7.18 -11.28 6.83
N THR A 59 8.35 -11.26 6.20
CA THR A 59 9.40 -12.27 6.33
C THR A 59 10.60 -11.67 7.06
N ALA A 60 11.32 -12.46 7.86
CA ALA A 60 12.51 -11.98 8.57
C ALA A 60 13.50 -11.28 7.64
N LYS A 61 13.72 -11.85 6.44
CA LYS A 61 14.65 -11.30 5.44
C LYS A 61 14.28 -9.90 4.96
N VAL A 62 12.98 -9.61 4.80
CA VAL A 62 12.51 -8.27 4.39
C VAL A 62 12.55 -7.32 5.58
N MET A 63 12.00 -7.72 6.71
CA MET A 63 11.92 -6.87 7.90
C MET A 63 13.31 -6.44 8.39
N ASP A 64 14.29 -7.36 8.38
CA ASP A 64 15.68 -7.07 8.76
C ASP A 64 16.30 -5.95 7.90
N ARG A 65 16.02 -5.92 6.57
CA ARG A 65 16.51 -4.84 5.69
C ARG A 65 15.95 -3.48 6.07
N PHE A 66 14.65 -3.41 6.36
CA PHE A 66 14.01 -2.15 6.80
C PHE A 66 14.48 -1.74 8.20
N ILE A 67 14.63 -2.69 9.14
CA ILE A 67 15.16 -2.42 10.49
C ILE A 67 16.56 -1.80 10.41
N ARG A 68 17.45 -2.32 9.57
CA ARG A 68 18.81 -1.77 9.37
C ARG A 68 18.79 -0.34 8.82
N LYS A 69 17.71 0.06 8.16
CA LYS A 69 17.50 1.44 7.69
C LYS A 69 16.76 2.32 8.70
N GLY A 70 16.48 1.81 9.90
CA GLY A 70 15.80 2.55 10.98
C GLY A 70 14.27 2.55 10.87
N PHE A 71 13.68 1.68 10.03
CA PHE A 71 12.23 1.54 9.94
C PHE A 71 11.73 0.44 10.87
N TYR A 72 10.69 0.70 11.60
CA TYR A 72 9.88 -0.35 12.20
C TYR A 72 8.96 -0.98 11.15
N THR A 73 8.58 -2.24 11.33
CA THR A 73 7.60 -2.90 10.46
C THR A 73 6.27 -3.03 11.17
N VAL A 74 5.19 -2.60 10.52
CA VAL A 74 3.81 -2.94 10.91
C VAL A 74 3.14 -3.61 9.71
N GLY A 75 2.70 -4.87 9.89
CA GLY A 75 2.20 -5.63 8.74
C GLY A 75 1.19 -6.70 9.11
N ALA A 76 0.44 -7.18 8.13
CA ALA A 76 -0.35 -8.39 8.31
C ALA A 76 0.56 -9.60 8.45
N LEU A 77 0.15 -10.58 9.21
CA LEU A 77 0.87 -11.84 9.45
C LEU A 77 0.01 -13.02 9.01
N LYS A 78 0.63 -14.03 8.42
CA LYS A 78 -0.08 -15.28 8.10
C LYS A 78 -0.49 -15.99 9.39
N THR A 79 -1.72 -16.47 9.47
CA THR A 79 -2.29 -17.11 10.66
C THR A 79 -1.61 -18.43 11.06
N ASN A 80 -0.80 -19.01 10.19
CA ASN A 80 -0.01 -20.22 10.46
C ASN A 80 1.37 -19.93 11.09
N ARG A 81 1.68 -18.68 11.42
CA ARG A 81 2.93 -18.34 12.10
C ARG A 81 2.96 -18.89 13.51
N ILE A 82 4.16 -19.25 13.93
CA ILE A 82 4.40 -19.82 15.27
C ILE A 82 4.56 -18.67 16.26
N LEU A 83 3.85 -18.78 17.37
CA LEU A 83 3.97 -17.96 18.57
C LEU A 83 4.34 -18.86 19.74
N TYR A 84 4.75 -18.26 20.84
CA TYR A 84 5.09 -18.97 22.09
C TYR A 84 4.31 -18.42 23.30
N PRO A 85 2.95 -18.35 23.24
CA PRO A 85 2.18 -17.90 24.38
C PRO A 85 2.44 -18.81 25.58
N CYS A 86 2.77 -18.22 26.74
CA CYS A 86 3.19 -18.92 27.94
C CYS A 86 4.34 -19.95 27.71
N GLY A 87 5.24 -19.66 26.73
CA GLY A 87 6.34 -20.54 26.38
C GLY A 87 5.96 -21.75 25.51
N ILE A 88 4.70 -21.93 25.18
CA ILE A 88 4.20 -23.07 24.39
C ILE A 88 4.21 -22.75 22.90
N ARG A 89 4.95 -23.55 22.13
CA ARG A 89 5.06 -23.41 20.67
C ARG A 89 3.77 -23.81 19.99
N GLN A 90 3.07 -22.86 19.37
CA GLN A 90 1.86 -23.15 18.60
C GLN A 90 1.61 -22.14 17.47
N LYS A 91 0.76 -22.51 16.50
CA LYS A 91 0.34 -21.61 15.44
C LYS A 91 -0.61 -20.54 15.99
N ALA A 92 -0.50 -19.31 15.50
CA ALA A 92 -1.43 -18.22 15.86
C ALA A 92 -2.91 -18.64 15.67
N SER A 93 -3.23 -19.32 14.55
CA SER A 93 -4.58 -19.82 14.29
C SER A 93 -5.05 -20.89 15.30
N ALA A 94 -4.15 -21.76 15.77
CA ALA A 94 -4.50 -22.78 16.78
C ALA A 94 -4.71 -22.14 18.16
N PHE A 95 -3.83 -21.22 18.54
CA PHE A 95 -3.98 -20.46 19.79
C PHE A 95 -5.27 -19.65 19.82
N ALA A 96 -5.60 -18.99 18.70
CA ALA A 96 -6.80 -18.16 18.60
C ALA A 96 -8.12 -18.91 18.82
N LEU A 97 -8.15 -20.25 18.62
CA LEU A 97 -9.33 -21.08 18.89
C LEU A 97 -9.63 -21.23 20.40
N HIS A 98 -8.62 -21.01 21.24
CA HIS A 98 -8.77 -21.12 22.71
C HIS A 98 -9.17 -19.80 23.37
N LEU A 99 -9.10 -18.66 22.64
CA LEU A 99 -9.46 -17.35 23.17
C LEU A 99 -10.98 -17.25 23.41
N ARG A 100 -11.34 -16.63 24.54
CA ARG A 100 -12.71 -16.32 24.89
C ARG A 100 -12.88 -14.80 25.03
N LYS A 101 -14.07 -14.28 24.76
CA LYS A 101 -14.36 -12.85 24.94
C LYS A 101 -14.20 -12.37 26.39
N THR A 102 -14.29 -13.29 27.33
CA THR A 102 -14.18 -13.04 28.78
C THR A 102 -12.74 -13.14 29.31
N ASP A 103 -11.78 -13.53 28.47
CA ASP A 103 -10.39 -13.60 28.88
C ASP A 103 -9.86 -12.19 29.20
N PRO A 104 -9.10 -12.01 30.31
CA PRO A 104 -8.62 -10.69 30.72
C PRO A 104 -7.69 -10.04 29.69
N ASP A 105 -7.00 -10.86 28.88
CA ASP A 105 -6.07 -10.40 27.85
C ASP A 105 -6.77 -10.13 26.49
N VAL A 106 -8.09 -10.34 26.41
CA VAL A 106 -8.90 -10.02 25.22
C VAL A 106 -9.62 -8.71 25.46
N SER A 107 -9.32 -7.73 24.62
CA SER A 107 -9.91 -6.40 24.69
C SER A 107 -10.74 -6.09 23.44
N LEU A 108 -11.68 -5.16 23.58
CA LEU A 108 -12.44 -4.61 22.46
C LEU A 108 -11.80 -3.29 22.03
N VAL A 109 -11.45 -3.18 20.75
CA VAL A 109 -10.86 -1.97 20.16
C VAL A 109 -11.69 -1.51 18.97
N THR A 110 -11.64 -0.21 18.68
CA THR A 110 -12.36 0.40 17.55
C THR A 110 -11.35 0.88 16.51
N VAL A 111 -11.50 0.42 15.28
CA VAL A 111 -10.67 0.87 14.15
C VAL A 111 -11.59 1.46 13.08
N GLY A 112 -11.51 2.77 12.87
CA GLY A 112 -12.48 3.49 12.07
C GLY A 112 -13.88 3.41 12.68
N SER A 113 -14.83 2.82 11.94
CA SER A 113 -16.23 2.61 12.39
C SER A 113 -16.52 1.18 12.86
N ARG A 114 -15.50 0.32 13.00
CA ARG A 114 -15.69 -1.10 13.29
C ARG A 114 -15.05 -1.49 14.61
N GLU A 115 -15.67 -2.42 15.33
CA GLU A 115 -15.19 -2.97 16.59
C GLU A 115 -14.58 -4.36 16.37
N PHE A 116 -13.47 -4.62 17.07
CA PHE A 116 -12.72 -5.86 17.00
C PHE A 116 -12.36 -6.36 18.39
N TYR A 117 -12.53 -7.64 18.63
CA TYR A 117 -11.91 -8.31 19.76
C TYR A 117 -10.47 -8.63 19.41
N VAL A 118 -9.54 -8.26 20.26
CA VAL A 118 -8.11 -8.41 20.03
C VAL A 118 -7.43 -9.05 21.23
N TYR A 119 -6.46 -9.91 20.93
CA TYR A 119 -5.49 -10.45 21.89
C TYR A 119 -4.11 -9.99 21.49
N ARG A 120 -3.31 -9.49 22.43
CA ARG A 120 -1.95 -9.06 22.21
C ARG A 120 -0.96 -10.09 22.75
N TYR A 121 -0.08 -10.55 21.91
CA TYR A 121 1.10 -11.34 22.23
C TYR A 121 2.34 -10.48 22.09
N GLU A 122 3.26 -10.56 23.06
CA GLU A 122 4.59 -9.97 22.96
C GLU A 122 5.63 -11.07 23.15
N GLY A 123 6.62 -11.10 22.27
CA GLY A 123 7.67 -12.10 22.35
C GLY A 123 8.38 -12.37 21.03
N GLU A 124 9.12 -13.46 21.01
CA GLU A 124 9.84 -13.89 19.82
C GLU A 124 8.90 -14.27 18.69
N LEU A 125 9.24 -13.80 17.49
CA LEU A 125 8.58 -14.16 16.24
C LEU A 125 9.60 -14.42 15.14
N ASN A 126 9.88 -15.68 14.82
CA ASN A 126 10.72 -16.07 13.66
C ASN A 126 12.07 -15.33 13.57
N GLY A 127 12.81 -15.27 14.66
CA GLY A 127 14.11 -14.59 14.72
C GLY A 127 14.04 -13.08 14.96
N ILE A 128 12.86 -12.54 15.21
CA ILE A 128 12.68 -11.20 15.78
C ILE A 128 12.52 -11.38 17.27
N PRO A 129 13.46 -10.88 18.09
CA PRO A 129 13.50 -11.21 19.53
C PRO A 129 12.31 -10.63 20.31
N ASN A 130 11.77 -9.51 19.88
CA ASN A 130 10.63 -8.88 20.53
C ASN A 130 9.71 -8.25 19.49
N ALA A 131 8.55 -8.85 19.28
CA ALA A 131 7.50 -8.35 18.39
C ALA A 131 6.16 -8.33 19.12
N ALA A 132 5.36 -7.30 18.89
CA ALA A 132 3.96 -7.29 19.26
C ALA A 132 3.14 -7.93 18.16
N VAL A 133 2.36 -8.95 18.48
CA VAL A 133 1.46 -9.66 17.54
C VAL A 133 0.03 -9.51 18.02
N ILE A 134 -0.84 -9.02 17.17
CA ILE A 134 -2.25 -8.81 17.46
C ILE A 134 -3.08 -9.85 16.72
N LEU A 135 -3.79 -10.70 17.46
CA LEU A 135 -4.82 -11.59 16.93
C LEU A 135 -6.15 -10.85 16.98
N SER A 136 -6.77 -10.63 15.85
CA SER A 136 -7.95 -9.76 15.74
C SER A 136 -9.12 -10.49 15.09
N TYR A 137 -10.29 -10.36 15.69
CA TYR A 137 -11.56 -10.81 15.14
C TYR A 137 -12.54 -9.64 15.06
N PRO A 138 -13.28 -9.48 13.95
CA PRO A 138 -14.44 -8.59 13.96
C PRO A 138 -15.41 -8.98 15.10
N LYS A 139 -16.08 -8.01 15.70
CA LYS A 139 -16.99 -8.23 16.84
C LYS A 139 -18.01 -9.35 16.56
N ASP A 140 -18.58 -9.36 15.37
CA ASP A 140 -19.59 -10.34 14.94
C ASP A 140 -18.98 -11.67 14.46
N GLY A 141 -17.66 -11.71 14.26
CA GLY A 141 -16.91 -12.87 13.74
C GLY A 141 -16.00 -13.53 14.77
N PHE A 142 -16.12 -13.21 16.05
CA PHE A 142 -15.25 -13.77 17.07
C PHE A 142 -15.36 -15.31 17.14
N GLY A 143 -14.19 -15.98 17.15
CA GLY A 143 -14.10 -17.44 17.14
C GLY A 143 -14.25 -18.09 15.75
N ASN A 144 -14.61 -17.33 14.70
CA ASN A 144 -14.62 -17.86 13.35
C ASN A 144 -13.19 -17.85 12.75
N PRO A 145 -12.59 -19.01 12.45
CA PRO A 145 -11.22 -19.08 11.94
C PRO A 145 -11.00 -18.31 10.62
N LYS A 146 -12.04 -18.17 9.78
CA LYS A 146 -11.96 -17.42 8.53
C LYS A 146 -11.95 -15.90 8.73
N ALA A 147 -12.47 -15.44 9.87
CA ALA A 147 -12.50 -14.03 10.24
C ALA A 147 -11.22 -13.57 10.94
N LEU A 148 -10.39 -14.51 11.44
CA LEU A 148 -9.13 -14.19 12.11
C LEU A 148 -8.21 -13.39 11.18
N ARG A 149 -7.71 -12.27 11.70
CA ARG A 149 -6.61 -11.51 11.11
C ARG A 149 -5.51 -11.38 12.14
N VAL A 150 -4.28 -11.47 11.69
CA VAL A 150 -3.11 -11.36 12.56
C VAL A 150 -2.24 -10.22 12.03
N PHE A 151 -1.80 -9.35 12.93
CA PHE A 151 -0.92 -8.22 12.62
C PHE A 151 0.32 -8.31 13.48
N LEU A 152 1.41 -7.72 13.02
CA LEU A 152 2.64 -7.61 13.80
C LEU A 152 3.12 -6.16 13.80
N SER A 153 3.84 -5.83 14.87
CA SER A 153 4.71 -4.65 14.94
C SER A 153 6.08 -5.06 15.48
N THR A 154 7.15 -4.59 14.85
CA THR A 154 8.51 -4.71 15.41
C THR A 154 8.82 -3.59 16.41
N ASN A 155 7.94 -2.60 16.53
CA ASN A 155 7.92 -1.65 17.64
C ASN A 155 6.93 -2.16 18.70
N ALA A 156 7.43 -2.81 19.74
CA ALA A 156 6.59 -3.36 20.81
C ALA A 156 6.04 -2.27 21.76
N GLU A 157 6.57 -1.06 21.72
CA GLU A 157 6.10 0.04 22.57
C GLU A 157 4.76 0.64 22.08
N LEU A 158 4.40 0.42 20.81
CA LEU A 158 3.10 0.83 20.32
C LEU A 158 1.98 0.07 21.04
N SER A 159 0.96 0.77 21.46
CA SER A 159 -0.29 0.17 21.93
C SER A 159 -0.97 -0.64 20.82
N THR A 160 -1.86 -1.53 21.20
CA THR A 160 -2.67 -2.31 20.25
C THR A 160 -3.45 -1.41 19.28
N GLN A 161 -4.02 -0.31 19.78
CA GLN A 161 -4.74 0.65 18.96
C GLN A 161 -3.81 1.32 17.94
N GLU A 162 -2.65 1.79 18.37
CA GLU A 162 -1.67 2.45 17.48
C GLU A 162 -1.16 1.50 16.39
N ILE A 163 -0.94 0.22 16.70
CA ILE A 163 -0.54 -0.78 15.70
C ILE A 163 -1.62 -0.91 14.62
N LEU A 164 -2.88 -1.05 15.03
CA LEU A 164 -3.99 -1.22 14.10
C LEU A 164 -4.24 0.05 13.28
N ASP A 165 -4.22 1.22 13.90
CA ASP A 165 -4.36 2.51 13.22
C ASP A 165 -3.20 2.77 12.26
N THR A 166 -1.97 2.39 12.64
CA THR A 166 -0.81 2.49 11.75
C THR A 166 -0.96 1.56 10.55
N TYR A 167 -1.45 0.34 10.75
CA TYR A 167 -1.68 -0.60 9.65
C TYR A 167 -2.73 -0.07 8.65
N THR A 168 -3.74 0.68 9.09
CA THR A 168 -4.74 1.26 8.17
C THR A 168 -4.12 2.22 7.15
N LYS A 169 -3.01 2.88 7.50
CA LYS A 169 -2.26 3.77 6.61
C LYS A 169 -1.63 3.05 5.41
N ARG A 170 -1.71 1.73 5.33
CA ARG A 170 -1.36 0.93 4.15
C ARG A 170 -2.38 1.06 3.01
N TRP A 171 -3.64 1.43 3.32
CA TRP A 171 -4.75 1.48 2.36
C TRP A 171 -4.49 2.32 1.09
N PRO A 172 -3.76 3.43 1.12
CA PRO A 172 -3.47 4.23 -0.08
C PRO A 172 -2.90 3.44 -1.27
N ILE A 173 -2.18 2.34 -1.06
CA ILE A 173 -1.66 1.52 -2.18
C ILE A 173 -2.81 0.84 -2.96
N GLU A 174 -3.88 0.45 -2.29
CA GLU A 174 -5.06 -0.13 -2.93
C GLU A 174 -5.84 0.94 -3.71
N LEU A 175 -5.92 2.15 -3.17
CA LEU A 175 -6.49 3.31 -3.86
C LEU A 175 -5.70 3.65 -5.12
N PHE A 176 -4.37 3.70 -5.03
CA PHE A 176 -3.49 3.93 -6.17
C PHE A 176 -3.76 2.93 -7.30
N PHE A 177 -3.79 1.63 -7.02
CA PHE A 177 -4.08 0.63 -8.03
C PHE A 177 -5.49 0.77 -8.64
N ARG A 178 -6.49 1.04 -7.80
CA ARG A 178 -7.87 1.25 -8.27
C ARG A 178 -7.98 2.46 -9.19
N GLN A 179 -7.42 3.59 -8.79
CA GLN A 179 -7.40 4.84 -9.55
C GLN A 179 -6.61 4.68 -10.85
N SER A 180 -5.44 4.07 -10.79
CA SER A 180 -4.58 3.83 -11.96
C SER A 180 -5.25 2.91 -12.99
N LYS A 181 -5.97 1.88 -12.56
CA LYS A 181 -6.75 1.02 -13.47
C LYS A 181 -7.94 1.77 -14.07
N SER A 182 -8.72 2.46 -13.25
CA SER A 182 -9.98 3.07 -13.71
C SER A 182 -9.79 4.37 -14.49
N LYS A 183 -8.70 5.13 -14.27
CA LYS A 183 -8.51 6.48 -14.81
C LYS A 183 -7.24 6.64 -15.64
N LEU A 184 -6.20 5.85 -15.40
CA LEU A 184 -4.88 6.00 -16.01
C LEU A 184 -4.47 4.79 -16.87
N ALA A 185 -5.41 3.89 -17.16
CA ALA A 185 -5.21 2.75 -18.07
C ALA A 185 -4.05 1.81 -17.66
N LEU A 186 -3.83 1.60 -16.35
CA LEU A 186 -2.75 0.73 -15.84
C LEU A 186 -2.73 -0.67 -16.48
N ASP A 187 -3.87 -1.20 -16.87
CA ASP A 187 -4.07 -2.54 -17.41
C ASP A 187 -4.60 -2.56 -18.86
N SER A 188 -4.68 -1.39 -19.52
CA SER A 188 -5.29 -1.25 -20.86
C SER A 188 -4.28 -0.94 -21.97
N TYR A 189 -2.97 -0.93 -21.66
CA TYR A 189 -1.93 -0.69 -22.65
C TYR A 189 -1.65 -1.92 -23.52
N GLN A 190 -1.19 -1.69 -24.77
CA GLN A 190 -0.84 -2.75 -25.72
C GLN A 190 0.69 -2.91 -25.90
N ILE A 191 1.48 -2.41 -24.97
CA ILE A 191 2.93 -2.45 -25.01
C ILE A 191 3.41 -3.86 -24.66
N ARG A 192 4.28 -4.43 -25.48
CA ARG A 192 4.82 -5.80 -25.28
C ARG A 192 6.24 -5.83 -24.73
N SER A 193 7.04 -4.78 -24.92
CA SER A 193 8.41 -4.75 -24.43
C SER A 193 8.47 -4.42 -22.94
N ARG A 194 9.31 -5.13 -22.19
CA ARG A 194 9.55 -4.89 -20.76
C ARG A 194 9.87 -3.42 -20.48
N GLN A 195 10.80 -2.84 -21.26
CA GLN A 195 11.22 -1.46 -21.09
C GLN A 195 10.09 -0.47 -21.38
N GLY A 196 9.26 -0.74 -22.39
CA GLY A 196 8.11 0.09 -22.72
C GLY A 196 7.06 0.06 -21.59
N ILE A 197 6.76 -1.12 -21.05
CA ILE A 197 5.83 -1.27 -19.91
C ILE A 197 6.33 -0.48 -18.69
N GLN A 198 7.61 -0.62 -18.36
CA GLN A 198 8.21 0.06 -17.21
C GLN A 198 8.18 1.59 -17.39
N ARG A 199 8.47 2.09 -18.58
CA ARG A 199 8.36 3.53 -18.90
C ARG A 199 6.93 4.02 -18.85
N TYR A 200 5.99 3.25 -19.37
CA TYR A 200 4.56 3.58 -19.30
C TYR A 200 4.09 3.74 -17.85
N TRP A 201 4.44 2.79 -16.99
CA TRP A 201 4.07 2.85 -15.58
C TRP A 201 4.74 4.01 -14.83
N LEU A 202 5.97 4.38 -15.22
CA LEU A 202 6.63 5.56 -14.66
C LEU A 202 5.88 6.85 -15.04
N ILE A 203 5.48 6.99 -16.31
CA ILE A 203 4.68 8.14 -16.77
C ILE A 203 3.32 8.16 -16.06
N MET A 204 2.66 7.02 -15.97
CA MET A 204 1.40 6.89 -15.24
C MET A 204 1.53 7.31 -13.77
N SER A 205 2.61 6.90 -13.10
CA SER A 205 2.88 7.31 -11.71
C SER A 205 3.12 8.82 -11.61
N LEU A 206 3.79 9.42 -12.58
CA LEU A 206 3.96 10.87 -12.65
C LEU A 206 2.61 11.59 -12.84
N VAL A 207 1.74 11.08 -13.71
CA VAL A 207 0.40 11.65 -13.91
C VAL A 207 -0.43 11.53 -12.61
N HIS A 208 -0.35 10.38 -11.93
CA HIS A 208 -1.00 10.22 -10.63
C HIS A 208 -0.49 11.26 -9.61
N TYR A 209 0.83 11.46 -9.55
CA TYR A 209 1.44 12.50 -8.71
C TYR A 209 0.92 13.90 -9.04
N LEU A 210 0.88 14.28 -10.33
CA LEU A 210 0.37 15.59 -10.77
C LEU A 210 -1.10 15.79 -10.38
N CYS A 211 -1.92 14.74 -10.43
CA CYS A 211 -3.30 14.81 -9.95
C CYS A 211 -3.34 15.07 -8.42
N CYS A 212 -2.47 14.43 -7.64
CA CYS A 212 -2.44 14.62 -6.18
C CYS A 212 -1.82 15.97 -5.76
N MET A 213 -1.02 16.59 -6.62
CA MET A 213 -0.31 17.86 -6.33
C MET A 213 -0.84 19.02 -7.20
N HIS A 214 -2.13 19.02 -7.49
CA HIS A 214 -2.74 20.04 -8.33
C HIS A 214 -2.63 21.44 -7.70
N SER A 215 -2.27 22.43 -8.51
CA SER A 215 -2.12 23.84 -8.07
C SER A 215 -1.12 24.06 -6.93
N GLY A 216 -0.09 23.18 -6.82
CA GLY A 216 0.95 23.30 -5.80
C GLY A 216 0.55 22.85 -4.40
N ASN A 217 -0.68 22.40 -4.22
CA ASN A 217 -1.19 21.86 -2.97
C ASN A 217 -1.55 20.39 -3.11
N TYR A 218 -1.41 19.63 -2.02
CA TYR A 218 -1.90 18.25 -1.97
C TYR A 218 -3.42 18.24 -1.94
N CYS A 219 -4.02 17.48 -2.86
CA CYS A 219 -5.45 17.25 -2.94
C CYS A 219 -5.75 15.76 -3.15
N THR A 220 -7.00 15.38 -3.11
CA THR A 220 -7.37 14.01 -3.48
C THR A 220 -7.12 13.79 -4.97
N PHE A 221 -6.75 12.56 -5.34
CA PHE A 221 -6.56 12.21 -6.75
C PHE A 221 -7.79 12.55 -7.60
N GLU A 222 -8.99 12.31 -7.09
CA GLU A 222 -10.24 12.53 -7.84
C GLU A 222 -10.47 14.01 -8.14
N GLU A 223 -10.21 14.89 -7.18
CA GLU A 223 -10.31 16.34 -7.36
C GLU A 223 -9.30 16.85 -8.39
N GLY A 224 -8.04 16.49 -8.23
CA GLY A 224 -6.99 16.91 -9.15
C GLY A 224 -7.17 16.34 -10.55
N TYR A 225 -7.58 15.07 -10.68
CA TYR A 225 -7.87 14.47 -11.99
C TYR A 225 -9.02 15.19 -12.71
N ALA A 226 -10.11 15.50 -11.99
CA ALA A 226 -11.24 16.23 -12.58
C ALA A 226 -10.83 17.63 -13.03
N SER A 227 -10.09 18.36 -12.21
CA SER A 227 -9.60 19.70 -12.50
C SER A 227 -8.65 19.72 -13.71
N LEU A 228 -7.63 18.85 -13.72
CA LEU A 228 -6.67 18.74 -14.83
C LEU A 228 -7.36 18.35 -16.13
N LYS A 229 -8.31 17.41 -16.08
CA LYS A 229 -9.09 17.03 -17.26
C LYS A 229 -9.90 18.18 -17.83
N GLN A 230 -10.48 19.01 -16.98
CA GLN A 230 -11.22 20.21 -17.40
C GLN A 230 -10.28 21.26 -18.01
N GLN A 231 -9.13 21.50 -17.36
CA GLN A 231 -8.12 22.43 -17.87
C GLN A 231 -7.61 22.01 -19.25
N LEU A 232 -7.26 20.74 -19.45
CA LEU A 232 -6.84 20.23 -20.76
C LEU A 232 -7.91 20.41 -21.83
N LYS A 233 -9.18 20.19 -21.51
CA LYS A 233 -10.28 20.45 -22.46
C LYS A 233 -10.38 21.94 -22.82
N GLN A 234 -10.23 22.82 -21.84
CA GLN A 234 -10.27 24.26 -22.08
C GLN A 234 -9.08 24.70 -22.97
N GLU A 235 -7.89 24.19 -22.71
CA GLU A 235 -6.69 24.48 -23.52
C GLU A 235 -6.85 23.95 -24.95
N GLN A 236 -7.35 22.74 -25.14
CA GLN A 236 -7.65 22.17 -26.46
C GLN A 236 -8.64 23.05 -27.22
N PHE A 237 -9.73 23.44 -26.55
CA PHE A 237 -10.73 24.32 -27.16
C PHE A 237 -10.17 25.71 -27.51
N ALA A 238 -9.38 26.29 -26.58
CA ALA A 238 -8.75 27.59 -26.82
C ALA A 238 -7.77 27.54 -28.01
N ASN A 239 -7.02 26.46 -28.16
CA ASN A 239 -6.11 26.26 -29.29
C ASN A 239 -6.88 26.08 -30.61
N LEU A 240 -7.95 25.27 -30.61
CA LEU A 240 -8.83 25.12 -31.77
C LEU A 240 -9.45 26.47 -32.18
N TYR A 241 -9.94 27.25 -31.21
CA TYR A 241 -10.52 28.56 -31.44
C TYR A 241 -9.50 29.53 -32.05
N ARG A 242 -8.22 29.52 -31.61
CA ARG A 242 -7.13 30.31 -32.18
C ARG A 242 -6.85 29.90 -33.63
N LEU A 243 -6.81 28.60 -33.94
CA LEU A 243 -6.63 28.10 -35.30
C LEU A 243 -7.75 28.58 -36.24
N ILE A 244 -9.00 28.47 -35.82
CA ILE A 244 -10.16 28.96 -36.60
C ILE A 244 -10.06 30.46 -36.82
N LYS A 245 -9.68 31.23 -35.80
CA LYS A 245 -9.54 32.70 -35.90
C LYS A 245 -8.40 33.14 -36.80
N SER A 246 -7.34 32.31 -36.94
CA SER A 246 -6.21 32.58 -37.86
C SER A 246 -6.51 32.17 -39.30
N SER A 247 -7.76 31.86 -39.63
CA SER A 247 -8.18 31.41 -40.97
C SER A 247 -7.54 30.09 -41.40
N ALA A 248 -7.21 29.22 -40.45
CA ALA A 248 -6.75 27.88 -40.74
C ALA A 248 -7.79 27.10 -41.59
N SER A 249 -7.32 26.25 -42.46
CA SER A 249 -8.21 25.38 -43.26
C SER A 249 -8.94 24.37 -42.34
N PHE A 250 -10.06 23.84 -42.85
CA PHE A 250 -10.79 22.78 -42.13
C PHE A 250 -9.89 21.58 -41.83
N GLU A 251 -9.01 21.21 -42.77
CA GLU A 251 -8.09 20.07 -42.58
C GLU A 251 -7.05 20.33 -41.50
N GLU A 252 -6.55 21.54 -41.34
CA GLU A 252 -5.63 21.93 -40.28
C GLU A 252 -6.33 21.92 -38.91
N ALA A 253 -7.54 22.46 -38.82
CA ALA A 253 -8.35 22.44 -37.61
C ALA A 253 -8.75 21.02 -37.22
N PHE A 254 -9.10 20.16 -38.17
CA PHE A 254 -9.49 18.78 -37.95
C PHE A 254 -8.34 17.90 -37.43
N LYS A 255 -7.13 18.08 -37.97
CA LYS A 255 -5.92 17.38 -37.47
C LYS A 255 -5.59 17.69 -36.01
N PHE A 256 -6.08 18.81 -35.50
CA PHE A 256 -5.84 19.21 -34.12
C PHE A 256 -6.83 18.54 -33.11
N VAL A 257 -7.99 18.06 -33.59
CA VAL A 257 -9.06 17.48 -32.77
C VAL A 257 -8.99 15.94 -32.78
N GLY A 258 -8.42 15.35 -33.79
CA GLY A 258 -8.25 13.89 -33.95
C GLY A 258 -6.91 13.42 -33.40
#